data_8da36f6787dc8ee3da8bd5599f143ba1
#
_entry.id   8da36f6787dc8ee3da8bd5599f143ba1
#
_cell.length_a   1.000
_cell.length_b   1.000
_cell.length_c   1.000
_cell.angle_alpha   90.00
_cell.angle_beta   90.00
_cell.angle_gamma   90.00
#
_symmetry.space_group_name_H-M   'P 1'
#
loop_
_entity.id
_entity.type
_entity.pdbx_description
1 polymer ?
#
loop_
_entity_poly.entity_id
_entity_poly.type
_entity_poly.pdbx_seq_one_letter_code
_entity_poly.pdbx_strand_id
1 'polypeptide(L)'
;MADFLSLGDLGRWWQIVDALRQRIPTACVLCGERTQGGGLCSFCVADWHYRYKYVRWRCQRCKVAQLGGVCRAQQLCQRCLTQPQAWHALAVAFDYVAPLDSLIWRFKNYHQLRLAPMLARMMQQAMWRDGWAHPTAMVVTAIPSRRQALRRRGFNPAMELARYLARYLGLPLASDLLALAQPKADQAQKHRTQSQRWAHAQHAFIWRGAPPPETLLLVDDVLTTGSTLHSAACCALNHGVKQVYAVTLARVPWTIL
;
A
#
# COMPACT_ATOMS: atom_id res chain seq x y z
N MET A 1 15.82 34.79 -16.23
CA MET A 1 16.19 33.42 -16.58
C MET A 1 16.27 32.62 -15.29
N ALA A 2 15.24 31.87 -14.97
CA ALA A 2 15.25 30.99 -13.80
C ALA A 2 15.55 29.59 -14.33
N ASP A 3 16.73 29.06 -14.00
CA ASP A 3 17.15 27.71 -14.34
C ASP A 3 16.19 26.71 -13.66
N PHE A 4 15.37 26.08 -14.48
CA PHE A 4 14.55 24.94 -14.05
C PHE A 4 15.50 23.77 -13.73
N LEU A 5 15.65 23.45 -12.44
CA LEU A 5 16.30 22.22 -12.01
C LEU A 5 15.68 21.03 -12.75
N SER A 6 16.52 20.21 -13.36
CA SER A 6 16.08 19.01 -14.07
C SER A 6 15.42 18.02 -13.08
N LEU A 7 14.50 17.17 -13.57
CA LEU A 7 13.87 16.13 -12.73
C LEU A 7 14.92 15.23 -12.06
N GLY A 8 16.08 15.05 -12.64
CA GLY A 8 17.23 14.33 -12.08
C GLY A 8 17.84 15.05 -10.87
N ASP A 9 17.93 16.37 -10.91
CA ASP A 9 18.47 17.19 -9.82
C ASP A 9 17.54 17.19 -8.61
N LEU A 10 16.23 17.26 -8.82
CA LEU A 10 15.23 17.16 -7.75
C LEU A 10 15.31 15.82 -7.01
N GLY A 11 15.58 14.73 -7.73
CA GLY A 11 15.79 13.39 -7.15
C GLY A 11 17.01 13.33 -6.23
N ARG A 12 18.13 13.93 -6.67
CA ARG A 12 19.39 14.02 -5.89
C ARG A 12 19.23 14.87 -4.62
N TRP A 13 18.59 16.02 -4.73
CA TRP A 13 18.29 16.88 -3.57
C TRP A 13 17.44 16.16 -2.54
N TRP A 14 16.44 15.39 -2.97
CA TRP A 14 15.61 14.60 -2.06
C TRP A 14 16.40 13.53 -1.31
N GLN A 15 17.34 12.86 -1.96
CA GLN A 15 18.20 11.88 -1.31
C GLN A 15 19.07 12.53 -0.23
N ILE A 16 19.62 13.72 -0.51
CA ILE A 16 20.41 14.48 0.47
C ILE A 16 19.54 14.91 1.66
N VAL A 17 18.38 15.51 1.40
CA VAL A 17 17.45 15.96 2.45
C VAL A 17 16.99 14.80 3.32
N ASP A 18 16.68 13.66 2.73
CA ASP A 18 16.24 12.47 3.46
C ASP A 18 17.40 11.85 4.27
N ALA A 19 18.61 11.83 3.73
CA ALA A 19 19.82 11.39 4.45
C ALA A 19 20.13 12.30 5.66
N LEU A 20 20.00 13.61 5.51
CA LEU A 20 20.14 14.56 6.62
C LEU A 20 19.05 14.36 7.67
N ARG A 21 17.80 14.23 7.23
CA ARG A 21 16.68 13.96 8.13
C ARG A 21 16.89 12.71 8.97
N GLN A 22 17.44 11.63 8.39
CA GLN A 22 17.71 10.36 9.09
C GLN A 22 18.77 10.49 10.19
N ARG A 23 19.56 11.57 10.22
CA ARG A 23 20.55 11.84 11.27
C ARG A 23 20.00 12.67 12.42
N ILE A 24 18.78 13.23 12.29
CA ILE A 24 18.20 14.07 13.34
C ILE A 24 17.77 13.17 14.51
N PRO A 25 18.31 13.42 15.73
CA PRO A 25 17.86 12.71 16.91
C PRO A 25 16.37 12.94 17.18
N THR A 26 15.63 11.88 17.43
CA THR A 26 14.18 11.92 17.66
C THR A 26 13.80 10.85 18.68
N ALA A 27 12.52 10.83 19.07
CA ALA A 27 11.94 9.74 19.82
C ALA A 27 11.26 8.72 18.88
N CYS A 28 11.39 7.44 19.21
CA CYS A 28 10.69 6.35 18.54
C CYS A 28 9.19 6.58 18.59
N VAL A 29 8.52 6.49 17.46
CA VAL A 29 7.08 6.77 17.35
C VAL A 29 6.19 5.72 18.03
N LEU A 30 6.72 4.58 18.43
CA LEU A 30 6.00 3.54 19.18
C LEU A 30 6.30 3.57 20.68
N CYS A 31 7.57 3.49 21.08
CA CYS A 31 7.96 3.31 22.48
C CYS A 31 8.58 4.55 23.14
N GLY A 32 8.85 5.63 22.40
CA GLY A 32 9.47 6.84 22.92
C GLY A 32 10.99 6.77 23.09
N GLU A 33 11.63 5.62 22.91
CA GLU A 33 13.09 5.45 23.02
C GLU A 33 13.83 6.30 21.97
N ARG A 34 15.08 6.66 22.28
CA ARG A 34 15.92 7.46 21.37
C ARG A 34 16.10 6.74 20.03
N THR A 35 15.92 7.48 18.96
CA THR A 35 16.12 7.01 17.59
C THR A 35 16.53 8.20 16.70
N GLN A 36 16.59 7.99 15.40
CA GLN A 36 16.91 9.02 14.43
C GLN A 36 15.86 9.07 13.33
N GLY A 37 15.71 10.22 12.69
CA GLY A 37 14.87 10.38 11.50
C GLY A 37 13.36 10.32 11.70
N GLY A 38 12.87 10.32 12.95
CA GLY A 38 11.43 10.22 13.25
C GLY A 38 10.85 8.83 12.99
N GLY A 39 11.69 7.79 13.02
CA GLY A 39 11.32 6.42 12.74
C GLY A 39 11.09 5.55 13.99
N LEU A 40 11.25 4.25 13.80
CA LEU A 40 11.28 3.26 14.87
C LEU A 40 12.72 3.11 15.40
N CYS A 41 12.88 2.86 16.70
CA CYS A 41 14.16 2.44 17.25
C CYS A 41 14.50 1.00 16.80
N SER A 42 15.75 0.60 16.97
CA SER A 42 16.23 -0.74 16.58
C SER A 42 15.42 -1.88 17.21
N PHE A 43 15.00 -1.71 18.46
CA PHE A 43 14.17 -2.68 19.17
C PHE A 43 12.78 -2.83 18.51
N CYS A 44 12.09 -1.73 18.23
CA CYS A 44 10.78 -1.76 17.57
C CYS A 44 10.87 -2.26 16.12
N VAL A 45 11.97 -2.00 15.42
CA VAL A 45 12.23 -2.57 14.09
C VAL A 45 12.43 -4.08 14.19
N ALA A 46 13.22 -4.55 15.15
CA ALA A 46 13.44 -5.98 15.37
C ALA A 46 12.13 -6.71 15.75
N ASP A 47 11.32 -6.12 16.65
CA ASP A 47 10.01 -6.67 17.03
C ASP A 47 9.05 -6.72 15.82
N TRP A 48 9.00 -5.68 14.99
CA TRP A 48 8.21 -5.70 13.76
C TRP A 48 8.62 -6.84 12.82
N HIS A 49 9.92 -6.98 12.54
CA HIS A 49 10.41 -8.06 11.69
C HIS A 49 10.14 -9.43 12.30
N TYR A 50 10.35 -9.58 13.59
CA TYR A 50 10.07 -10.82 14.33
C TYR A 50 8.61 -11.23 14.20
N ARG A 51 7.67 -10.31 14.50
CA ARG A 51 6.22 -10.57 14.44
C ARG A 51 5.79 -10.98 13.05
N TYR A 52 6.29 -10.33 12.01
CA TYR A 52 5.97 -10.70 10.64
C TYR A 52 6.53 -12.07 10.26
N LYS A 53 7.74 -12.38 10.68
CA LYS A 53 8.44 -13.64 10.38
C LYS A 53 7.90 -14.81 11.22
N TYR A 54 7.44 -14.55 12.44
CA TYR A 54 6.92 -15.57 13.34
C TYR A 54 5.65 -16.25 12.82
N VAL A 55 4.89 -15.58 11.98
CA VAL A 55 3.80 -16.21 11.24
C VAL A 55 4.40 -17.11 10.16
N ARG A 56 4.50 -18.41 10.46
CA ARG A 56 5.16 -19.40 9.60
C ARG A 56 4.57 -19.48 8.19
N TRP A 57 3.26 -19.19 8.05
CA TRP A 57 2.56 -19.41 6.79
C TRP A 57 1.72 -18.20 6.42
N ARG A 58 2.01 -17.64 5.25
CA ARG A 58 1.21 -16.57 4.65
C ARG A 58 0.75 -16.96 3.26
N CYS A 59 -0.49 -16.65 2.94
CA CYS A 59 -0.97 -16.80 1.58
C CYS A 59 -0.08 -16.03 0.61
N GLN A 60 0.47 -16.69 -0.38
CA GLN A 60 1.36 -16.04 -1.35
C GLN A 60 0.65 -14.91 -2.12
N ARG A 61 -0.66 -15.04 -2.33
CA ARG A 61 -1.45 -14.09 -3.12
C ARG A 61 -1.92 -12.88 -2.32
N CYS A 62 -2.51 -13.08 -1.13
CA CYS A 62 -3.10 -11.99 -0.34
C CYS A 62 -2.38 -11.71 0.98
N LYS A 63 -1.27 -12.40 1.26
CA LYS A 63 -0.41 -12.24 2.44
C LYS A 63 -1.11 -12.42 3.79
N VAL A 64 -2.35 -12.90 3.83
CA VAL A 64 -3.00 -13.19 5.11
C VAL A 64 -2.24 -14.29 5.85
N ALA A 65 -2.04 -14.06 7.16
CA ALA A 65 -1.50 -15.07 8.06
C ALA A 65 -2.44 -16.28 8.14
N GLN A 66 -1.90 -17.48 8.08
CA GLN A 66 -2.66 -18.72 8.25
C GLN A 66 -2.27 -19.37 9.58
N LEU A 67 -3.26 -19.54 10.45
CA LEU A 67 -3.10 -20.21 11.73
C LEU A 67 -3.36 -21.70 11.53
N GLY A 68 -2.35 -22.52 11.81
CA GLY A 68 -2.49 -23.97 11.91
C GLY A 68 -2.64 -24.70 10.59
N GLY A 69 -1.75 -25.60 10.29
CA GLY A 69 -1.97 -26.62 9.30
C GLY A 69 -1.11 -26.58 8.06
N VAL A 70 -1.09 -27.68 7.46
CA VAL A 70 -0.30 -28.16 6.35
C VAL A 70 -0.36 -27.20 5.17
N CYS A 71 0.67 -26.41 4.96
CA CYS A 71 0.85 -25.72 3.70
C CYS A 71 1.39 -26.68 2.65
N ARG A 72 0.54 -27.09 1.75
CA ARG A 72 0.95 -27.76 0.51
C ARG A 72 1.48 -26.75 -0.51
N ALA A 73 2.25 -27.20 -1.46
CA ALA A 73 3.11 -26.49 -2.39
C ALA A 73 2.58 -25.25 -3.12
N GLN A 74 1.31 -24.90 -3.04
CA GLN A 74 0.76 -23.69 -3.66
C GLN A 74 0.37 -22.59 -2.69
N GLN A 75 0.51 -22.80 -1.38
CA GLN A 75 0.42 -21.80 -0.31
C GLN A 75 -0.66 -20.71 -0.46
N LEU A 76 -1.79 -21.03 -1.07
CA LEU A 76 -2.92 -20.12 -1.20
C LEU A 76 -3.96 -20.40 -0.11
N CYS A 77 -4.56 -19.35 0.44
CA CYS A 77 -5.69 -19.49 1.33
C CYS A 77 -6.96 -19.90 0.54
N GLN A 78 -7.93 -20.50 1.22
CA GLN A 78 -9.19 -20.94 0.60
C GLN A 78 -9.85 -19.84 -0.25
N ARG A 79 -9.82 -18.60 0.22
CA ARG A 79 -10.38 -17.49 -0.52
C ARG A 79 -9.66 -17.20 -1.84
N CYS A 80 -8.32 -17.25 -1.84
CA CYS A 80 -7.55 -17.02 -3.07
C CYS A 80 -7.62 -18.17 -4.06
N LEU A 81 -7.98 -19.36 -3.61
CA LEU A 81 -8.29 -20.50 -4.48
C LEU A 81 -9.63 -20.29 -5.19
N THR A 82 -10.65 -19.78 -4.48
CA THR A 82 -12.00 -19.60 -5.05
C THR A 82 -12.20 -18.25 -5.75
N GLN A 83 -11.42 -17.24 -5.36
CA GLN A 83 -11.49 -15.87 -5.88
C GLN A 83 -10.11 -15.37 -6.26
N PRO A 84 -9.61 -15.66 -7.49
CA PRO A 84 -8.32 -15.20 -7.96
C PRO A 84 -8.22 -13.69 -7.94
N GLN A 85 -7.08 -13.18 -7.47
CA GLN A 85 -6.83 -11.74 -7.44
C GLN A 85 -6.19 -11.28 -8.75
N ALA A 86 -6.51 -10.06 -9.19
CA ALA A 86 -6.05 -9.53 -10.47
C ALA A 86 -4.60 -9.00 -10.47
N TRP A 87 -3.95 -8.89 -9.31
CA TRP A 87 -2.55 -8.48 -9.25
C TRP A 87 -1.58 -9.65 -9.42
N HIS A 88 -0.39 -9.39 -9.96
CA HIS A 88 0.70 -10.36 -10.14
C HIS A 88 1.33 -10.72 -8.80
N ALA A 89 1.71 -9.71 -8.02
CA ALA A 89 2.27 -9.87 -6.70
C ALA A 89 1.78 -8.78 -5.74
N LEU A 90 1.80 -9.10 -4.44
CA LEU A 90 1.42 -8.20 -3.37
C LEU A 90 2.50 -8.23 -2.29
N ALA A 91 2.97 -7.06 -1.86
CA ALA A 91 3.77 -6.89 -0.65
C ALA A 91 2.96 -6.23 0.45
N VAL A 92 3.20 -6.64 1.70
CA VAL A 92 2.52 -6.09 2.88
C VAL A 92 3.56 -5.82 3.96
N ALA A 93 3.58 -4.61 4.53
CA ALA A 93 4.59 -4.27 5.51
C ALA A 93 4.37 -5.01 6.84
N PHE A 94 3.13 -5.05 7.36
CA PHE A 94 2.81 -5.72 8.62
C PHE A 94 1.33 -6.13 8.72
N ASP A 95 0.99 -6.90 9.75
CA ASP A 95 -0.40 -7.18 10.09
C ASP A 95 -1.02 -6.00 10.85
N TYR A 96 -2.29 -5.71 10.59
CA TYR A 96 -3.05 -4.64 11.26
C TYR A 96 -3.41 -5.09 12.68
N VAL A 97 -2.41 -5.13 13.56
CA VAL A 97 -2.51 -5.52 14.97
C VAL A 97 -1.62 -4.62 15.83
N ALA A 98 -1.94 -4.53 17.12
CA ALA A 98 -1.13 -3.77 18.08
C ALA A 98 0.33 -4.28 18.13
N PRO A 99 1.30 -3.37 18.27
CA PRO A 99 1.19 -1.92 18.41
C PRO A 99 1.20 -1.16 17.06
N LEU A 100 1.40 -1.86 15.92
CA LEU A 100 1.64 -1.24 14.60
C LEU A 100 0.37 -0.61 14.01
N ASP A 101 -0.81 -1.11 14.36
CA ASP A 101 -2.11 -0.52 13.98
C ASP A 101 -2.25 0.93 14.46
N SER A 102 -1.67 1.25 15.64
CA SER A 102 -1.65 2.60 16.20
C SER A 102 -0.97 3.63 15.28
N LEU A 103 0.06 3.22 14.52
CA LEU A 103 0.74 4.07 13.56
C LEU A 103 -0.21 4.50 12.44
N ILE A 104 -0.98 3.56 11.92
CA ILE A 104 -1.97 3.83 10.87
C ILE A 104 -3.08 4.72 11.41
N TRP A 105 -3.55 4.43 12.62
CA TRP A 105 -4.60 5.21 13.24
C TRP A 105 -4.17 6.67 13.46
N ARG A 106 -2.96 6.90 13.98
CA ARG A 106 -2.36 8.22 14.16
C ARG A 106 -2.14 8.93 12.81
N PHE A 107 -1.66 8.22 11.81
CA PHE A 107 -1.47 8.74 10.46
C PHE A 107 -2.79 9.19 9.84
N LYS A 108 -3.83 8.36 9.90
CA LYS A 108 -5.14 8.63 9.26
C LYS A 108 -6.01 9.64 10.00
N ASN A 109 -6.05 9.57 11.32
CA ASN A 109 -7.04 10.28 12.13
C ASN A 109 -6.46 11.49 12.90
N TYR A 110 -5.16 11.46 13.23
CA TYR A 110 -4.48 12.61 13.85
C TYR A 110 -3.61 13.40 12.88
N HIS A 111 -3.76 13.16 11.57
CA HIS A 111 -3.04 13.90 10.53
C HIS A 111 -1.51 13.92 10.72
N GLN A 112 -0.93 12.88 11.33
CA GLN A 112 0.50 12.81 11.55
C GLN A 112 1.24 12.45 10.24
N LEU A 113 1.17 13.34 9.25
CA LEU A 113 1.81 13.15 7.93
C LEU A 113 3.32 12.93 8.03
N ARG A 114 3.95 13.38 9.13
CA ARG A 114 5.37 13.11 9.44
C ARG A 114 5.70 11.61 9.50
N LEU A 115 4.70 10.74 9.69
CA LEU A 115 4.89 9.28 9.69
C LEU A 115 5.03 8.72 8.26
N ALA A 116 4.53 9.40 7.24
CA ALA A 116 4.49 8.89 5.87
C ALA A 116 5.85 8.41 5.33
N PRO A 117 6.97 9.13 5.54
CA PRO A 117 8.28 8.67 5.07
C PRO A 117 8.70 7.34 5.70
N MET A 118 8.54 7.20 7.02
CA MET A 118 8.87 5.96 7.73
C MET A 118 7.97 4.82 7.27
N LEU A 119 6.66 5.04 7.18
CA LEU A 119 5.69 4.03 6.75
C LEU A 119 5.96 3.58 5.30
N ALA A 120 6.31 4.50 4.41
CA ALA A 120 6.71 4.17 3.04
C ALA A 120 8.00 3.35 2.99
N ARG A 121 8.98 3.59 3.88
CA ARG A 121 10.18 2.74 4.01
C ARG A 121 9.83 1.34 4.48
N MET A 122 8.88 1.19 5.40
CA MET A 122 8.40 -0.13 5.81
C MET A 122 7.77 -0.89 4.62
N MET A 123 7.04 -0.19 3.75
CA MET A 123 6.51 -0.78 2.51
C MET A 123 7.63 -1.18 1.54
N GLN A 124 8.63 -0.34 1.34
CA GLN A 124 9.80 -0.64 0.52
C GLN A 124 10.55 -1.89 1.05
N GLN A 125 10.78 -1.97 2.36
CA GLN A 125 11.43 -3.13 2.99
C GLN A 125 10.58 -4.41 2.83
N ALA A 126 9.26 -4.29 2.84
CA ALA A 126 8.37 -5.42 2.56
C ALA A 126 8.52 -5.93 1.13
N MET A 127 8.64 -5.04 0.14
CA MET A 127 8.89 -5.40 -1.24
C MET A 127 10.22 -6.16 -1.39
N TRP A 128 11.29 -5.67 -0.76
CA TRP A 128 12.59 -6.36 -0.79
C TRP A 128 12.57 -7.71 -0.08
N ARG A 129 11.92 -7.79 1.09
CA ARG A 129 11.72 -9.04 1.82
C ARG A 129 10.99 -10.09 0.98
N ASP A 130 10.03 -9.66 0.17
CA ASP A 130 9.24 -10.53 -0.71
C ASP A 130 9.95 -10.81 -2.06
N GLY A 131 11.24 -10.45 -2.18
CA GLY A 131 12.10 -10.76 -3.33
C GLY A 131 11.83 -9.91 -4.56
N TRP A 132 11.17 -8.76 -4.41
CA TRP A 132 10.97 -7.86 -5.54
C TRP A 132 12.31 -7.20 -5.88
N ALA A 133 12.95 -7.71 -6.92
CA ALA A 133 14.08 -7.02 -7.56
C ALA A 133 13.61 -5.64 -8.05
N HIS A 134 14.51 -4.66 -8.09
CA HIS A 134 14.18 -3.28 -8.47
C HIS A 134 13.27 -3.24 -9.71
N PRO A 135 12.04 -2.79 -9.57
CA PRO A 135 11.13 -2.68 -10.71
C PRO A 135 11.59 -1.48 -11.57
N THR A 136 12.30 -1.75 -12.64
CA THR A 136 12.94 -0.70 -13.46
C THR A 136 11.98 0.04 -14.40
N ALA A 137 10.74 -0.39 -14.54
CA ALA A 137 9.80 0.18 -15.50
C ALA A 137 8.36 0.23 -14.97
N MET A 138 8.17 0.52 -13.69
CA MET A 138 6.84 0.65 -13.09
C MET A 138 6.42 2.11 -12.95
N VAL A 139 5.13 2.37 -13.09
CA VAL A 139 4.51 3.62 -12.68
C VAL A 139 3.76 3.38 -11.36
N VAL A 140 4.00 4.23 -10.37
CA VAL A 140 3.32 4.17 -9.07
C VAL A 140 2.03 4.94 -9.14
N THR A 141 0.95 4.39 -8.60
CA THR A 141 -0.30 5.11 -8.37
C THR A 141 -0.94 4.68 -7.07
N ALA A 142 -1.73 5.56 -6.47
CA ALA A 142 -2.42 5.28 -5.22
C ALA A 142 -3.89 4.93 -5.45
N ILE A 143 -4.44 4.08 -4.59
CA ILE A 143 -5.88 3.87 -4.54
C ILE A 143 -6.58 5.18 -4.16
N PRO A 144 -7.55 5.66 -4.95
CA PRO A 144 -8.28 6.88 -4.65
C PRO A 144 -9.14 6.75 -3.40
N SER A 145 -9.10 7.76 -2.53
CA SER A 145 -9.99 7.83 -1.37
C SER A 145 -11.40 8.28 -1.77
N ARG A 146 -12.43 7.77 -1.08
CA ARG A 146 -13.80 8.25 -1.24
C ARG A 146 -13.90 9.73 -0.88
N ARG A 147 -14.71 10.52 -1.61
CA ARG A 147 -14.88 11.96 -1.39
C ARG A 147 -15.20 12.32 0.06
N GLN A 148 -16.10 11.56 0.70
CA GLN A 148 -16.44 11.78 2.12
C GLN A 148 -15.22 11.58 3.04
N ALA A 149 -14.42 10.55 2.82
CA ALA A 149 -13.21 10.31 3.58
C ALA A 149 -12.16 11.41 3.35
N LEU A 150 -12.02 11.86 2.09
CA LEU A 150 -11.11 12.95 1.72
C LEU A 150 -11.54 14.27 2.36
N ARG A 151 -12.83 14.61 2.34
CA ARG A 151 -13.35 15.82 3.01
C ARG A 151 -13.09 15.79 4.52
N ARG A 152 -13.28 14.64 5.16
CA ARG A 152 -13.05 14.49 6.61
C ARG A 152 -11.57 14.56 7.00
N ARG A 153 -10.69 14.00 6.18
CA ARG A 153 -9.25 13.86 6.49
C ARG A 153 -8.38 14.93 5.86
N GLY A 154 -8.85 15.64 4.85
CA GLY A 154 -8.07 16.61 4.08
C GLY A 154 -7.03 16.00 3.14
N PHE A 155 -6.78 14.69 3.20
CA PHE A 155 -5.77 14.01 2.37
C PHE A 155 -6.13 12.54 2.08
N ASN A 156 -5.46 11.96 1.07
CA ASN A 156 -5.50 10.53 0.76
C ASN A 156 -4.28 9.84 1.38
N PRO A 157 -4.44 8.97 2.40
CA PRO A 157 -3.33 8.25 3.03
C PRO A 157 -2.50 7.44 2.05
N ALA A 158 -3.15 6.71 1.13
CA ALA A 158 -2.46 5.93 0.11
C ALA A 158 -1.62 6.80 -0.82
N MET A 159 -2.08 8.01 -1.16
CA MET A 159 -1.33 8.95 -1.99
C MET A 159 -0.09 9.49 -1.26
N GLU A 160 -0.22 9.83 0.03
CA GLU A 160 0.95 10.26 0.81
C GLU A 160 2.01 9.17 0.90
N LEU A 161 1.60 7.91 1.11
CA LEU A 161 2.51 6.78 1.08
C LEU A 161 3.15 6.59 -0.31
N ALA A 162 2.34 6.66 -1.37
CA ALA A 162 2.80 6.50 -2.74
C ALA A 162 3.84 7.54 -3.15
N ARG A 163 3.70 8.80 -2.70
CA ARG A 163 4.66 9.88 -2.97
C ARG A 163 6.06 9.56 -2.42
N TYR A 164 6.13 9.11 -1.17
CA TYR A 164 7.41 8.74 -0.57
C TYR A 164 7.95 7.44 -1.14
N LEU A 165 7.09 6.44 -1.35
CA LEU A 165 7.50 5.17 -1.91
C LEU A 165 8.07 5.32 -3.32
N ALA A 166 7.40 6.07 -4.20
CA ALA A 166 7.87 6.36 -5.54
C ALA A 166 9.26 7.00 -5.54
N ARG A 167 9.49 7.96 -4.63
CA ARG A 167 10.81 8.59 -4.45
C ARG A 167 11.87 7.60 -3.98
N TYR A 168 11.56 6.73 -3.01
CA TYR A 168 12.50 5.73 -2.51
C TYR A 168 12.85 4.65 -3.53
N LEU A 169 11.93 4.38 -4.44
CA LEU A 169 12.12 3.41 -5.53
C LEU A 169 12.72 4.06 -6.79
N GLY A 170 12.79 5.40 -6.86
CA GLY A 170 13.18 6.11 -8.08
C GLY A 170 12.19 5.94 -9.23
N LEU A 171 10.89 5.73 -8.92
CA LEU A 171 9.85 5.47 -9.90
C LEU A 171 8.95 6.69 -10.14
N PRO A 172 8.41 6.86 -11.35
CA PRO A 172 7.42 7.90 -11.63
C PRO A 172 6.13 7.66 -10.84
N LEU A 173 5.53 8.74 -10.32
CA LEU A 173 4.24 8.75 -9.66
C LEU A 173 3.20 9.40 -10.59
N ALA A 174 2.14 8.66 -10.89
CA ALA A 174 0.96 9.17 -11.58
C ALA A 174 -0.22 9.24 -10.60
N SER A 175 -0.66 10.44 -10.28
CA SER A 175 -1.64 10.69 -9.20
C SER A 175 -3.10 10.53 -9.63
N ASP A 176 -3.36 10.49 -10.92
CA ASP A 176 -4.68 10.64 -11.53
C ASP A 176 -5.10 9.49 -12.48
N LEU A 177 -4.30 8.42 -12.56
CA LEU A 177 -4.63 7.27 -13.41
C LEU A 177 -5.96 6.60 -13.06
N LEU A 178 -6.32 6.59 -11.78
CA LEU A 178 -7.53 5.96 -11.28
C LEU A 178 -8.44 6.98 -10.58
N ALA A 179 -9.72 6.91 -10.86
CA ALA A 179 -10.75 7.62 -10.11
C ALA A 179 -11.84 6.66 -9.65
N LEU A 180 -12.52 6.99 -8.57
CA LEU A 180 -13.71 6.24 -8.16
C LEU A 180 -14.85 6.52 -9.14
N ALA A 181 -15.53 5.48 -9.61
CA ALA A 181 -16.78 5.61 -10.35
C ALA A 181 -17.84 6.26 -9.45
N GLN A 182 -18.64 7.16 -10.01
CA GLN A 182 -19.77 7.69 -9.29
C GLN A 182 -20.81 6.58 -9.10
N PRO A 183 -21.34 6.37 -7.89
CA PRO A 183 -22.46 5.45 -7.72
C PRO A 183 -23.61 5.92 -8.60
N LYS A 184 -24.13 5.06 -9.49
CA LYS A 184 -25.43 5.32 -10.10
C LYS A 184 -26.46 5.42 -8.98
N ALA A 185 -27.29 6.47 -8.99
CA ALA A 185 -28.21 6.87 -7.91
C ALA A 185 -29.21 5.77 -7.46
N ASP A 186 -29.37 4.70 -8.21
CA ASP A 186 -30.49 3.76 -8.10
C ASP A 186 -30.18 2.42 -7.42
N GLN A 187 -29.09 2.26 -6.66
CA GLN A 187 -28.84 0.95 -6.04
C GLN A 187 -28.64 1.04 -4.53
N ALA A 188 -29.77 0.86 -3.83
CA ALA A 188 -29.79 0.64 -2.38
C ALA A 188 -28.85 -0.50 -1.96
N GLN A 189 -27.84 -0.15 -1.10
CA GLN A 189 -26.72 -1.02 -0.75
C GLN A 189 -27.04 -2.04 0.36
N LYS A 190 -28.30 -2.27 0.75
CA LYS A 190 -28.60 -2.90 2.05
C LYS A 190 -28.57 -4.43 2.10
N HIS A 191 -28.55 -5.18 0.97
CA HIS A 191 -28.67 -6.65 1.01
C HIS A 191 -27.84 -7.40 -0.06
N ARG A 192 -26.57 -7.03 -0.28
CA ARG A 192 -25.74 -7.75 -1.26
C ARG A 192 -24.93 -8.86 -0.61
N THR A 193 -24.98 -10.05 -1.21
CA THR A 193 -24.11 -11.19 -0.88
C THR A 193 -22.63 -10.86 -1.16
N GLN A 194 -21.71 -11.63 -0.56
CA GLN A 194 -20.28 -11.42 -0.74
C GLN A 194 -19.84 -11.55 -2.22
N SER A 195 -20.44 -12.46 -2.98
CA SER A 195 -20.22 -12.65 -4.42
C SER A 195 -20.70 -11.45 -5.24
N GLN A 196 -21.86 -10.88 -4.89
CA GLN A 196 -22.38 -9.67 -5.53
C GLN A 196 -21.51 -8.44 -5.25
N ARG A 197 -20.94 -8.33 -4.05
CA ARG A 197 -19.96 -7.27 -3.73
C ARG A 197 -18.69 -7.40 -4.57
N TRP A 198 -18.25 -8.63 -4.84
CA TRP A 198 -17.08 -8.90 -5.67
C TRP A 198 -17.32 -8.53 -7.13
N ALA A 199 -18.45 -8.92 -7.72
CA ALA A 199 -18.83 -8.58 -9.09
C ALA A 199 -19.03 -7.06 -9.29
N HIS A 200 -19.65 -6.39 -8.32
CA HIS A 200 -19.78 -4.92 -8.34
C HIS A 200 -18.46 -4.17 -8.14
N ALA A 201 -17.50 -4.78 -7.49
CA ALA A 201 -16.19 -4.18 -7.29
C ALA A 201 -15.47 -3.96 -8.63
N GLN A 202 -15.75 -4.74 -9.68
CA GLN A 202 -15.13 -4.60 -11.01
C GLN A 202 -15.39 -3.22 -11.66
N HIS A 203 -16.46 -2.52 -11.28
CA HIS A 203 -16.83 -1.20 -11.82
C HIS A 203 -16.59 -0.04 -10.83
N ALA A 204 -15.84 -0.29 -9.74
CA ALA A 204 -15.63 0.73 -8.72
C ALA A 204 -14.65 1.82 -9.15
N PHE A 205 -13.88 1.60 -10.21
CA PHE A 205 -12.87 2.54 -10.69
C PHE A 205 -13.05 2.88 -12.16
N ILE A 206 -12.61 4.09 -12.51
CA ILE A 206 -12.51 4.62 -13.86
C ILE A 206 -11.05 4.89 -14.12
N TRP A 207 -10.55 4.45 -15.28
CA TRP A 207 -9.25 4.81 -15.79
C TRP A 207 -9.28 6.21 -16.39
N ARG A 208 -8.30 7.04 -16.07
CA ARG A 208 -8.19 8.41 -16.58
C ARG A 208 -6.87 8.69 -17.27
N GLY A 209 -5.89 7.85 -17.08
CA GLY A 209 -4.58 7.99 -17.69
C GLY A 209 -4.57 7.57 -19.15
N ALA A 210 -3.74 8.21 -19.96
CA ALA A 210 -3.44 7.79 -21.33
C ALA A 210 -1.99 8.14 -21.66
N PRO A 211 -1.23 7.26 -22.33
CA PRO A 211 -1.43 5.82 -22.51
C PRO A 211 -1.19 5.03 -21.20
N PRO A 212 -1.68 3.77 -21.10
CA PRO A 212 -1.43 2.94 -19.96
C PRO A 212 0.05 2.56 -19.87
N PRO A 213 0.66 2.53 -18.65
CA PRO A 213 2.00 2.00 -18.47
C PRO A 213 2.00 0.48 -18.66
N GLU A 214 3.13 -0.08 -19.04
CA GLU A 214 3.27 -1.53 -19.17
C GLU A 214 3.08 -2.21 -17.79
N THR A 215 3.69 -1.66 -16.76
CA THR A 215 3.62 -2.17 -15.39
C THR A 215 3.16 -1.09 -14.43
N LEU A 216 2.19 -1.43 -13.58
CA LEU A 216 1.60 -0.53 -12.58
C LEU A 216 1.85 -1.05 -11.16
N LEU A 217 2.28 -0.17 -10.26
CA LEU A 217 2.33 -0.41 -8.82
C LEU A 217 1.19 0.32 -8.12
N LEU A 218 0.22 -0.43 -7.63
CA LEU A 218 -0.89 0.08 -6.82
C LEU A 218 -0.46 0.19 -5.35
N VAL A 219 -0.67 1.36 -4.77
CA VAL A 219 -0.38 1.64 -3.36
C VAL A 219 -1.67 1.83 -2.59
N ASP A 220 -1.84 1.10 -1.48
CA ASP A 220 -2.95 1.29 -0.55
C ASP A 220 -2.43 1.28 0.90
N ASP A 221 -3.22 1.77 1.84
CA ASP A 221 -2.83 1.82 3.25
C ASP A 221 -3.21 0.54 4.01
N VAL A 222 -4.42 0.02 3.87
CA VAL A 222 -4.90 -1.15 4.61
C VAL A 222 -5.66 -2.13 3.72
N LEU A 223 -5.12 -3.32 3.63
CA LEU A 223 -5.74 -4.44 2.93
C LEU A 223 -6.68 -5.20 3.88
N THR A 224 -7.97 -5.12 3.63
CA THR A 224 -9.00 -5.93 4.33
C THR A 224 -9.36 -7.18 3.52
N THR A 225 -10.34 -7.09 2.66
CA THR A 225 -10.76 -8.19 1.80
C THR A 225 -9.97 -8.29 0.49
N GLY A 226 -9.31 -7.21 0.08
CA GLY A 226 -8.63 -7.10 -1.21
C GLY A 226 -9.55 -6.70 -2.37
N SER A 227 -10.86 -6.53 -2.14
CA SER A 227 -11.81 -6.17 -3.20
C SER A 227 -11.47 -4.84 -3.89
N THR A 228 -11.03 -3.85 -3.12
CA THR A 228 -10.63 -2.53 -3.64
C THR A 228 -9.42 -2.64 -4.57
N LEU A 229 -8.35 -3.32 -4.13
CA LEU A 229 -7.16 -3.54 -4.95
C LEU A 229 -7.47 -4.40 -6.18
N HIS A 230 -8.28 -5.45 -6.00
CA HIS A 230 -8.72 -6.29 -7.12
C HIS A 230 -9.44 -5.46 -8.20
N SER A 231 -10.41 -4.65 -7.80
CA SER A 231 -11.15 -3.77 -8.71
C SER A 231 -10.26 -2.78 -9.43
N ALA A 232 -9.32 -2.17 -8.72
CA ALA A 232 -8.37 -1.23 -9.31
C ALA A 232 -7.45 -1.94 -10.30
N ALA A 233 -6.98 -3.16 -9.96
CA ALA A 233 -6.17 -3.98 -10.84
C ALA A 233 -6.94 -4.41 -12.10
N CYS A 234 -8.18 -4.88 -11.98
CA CYS A 234 -9.03 -5.19 -13.11
C CYS A 234 -9.24 -3.98 -14.02
N CYS A 235 -9.51 -2.80 -13.43
CA CYS A 235 -9.65 -1.57 -14.19
C CYS A 235 -8.39 -1.26 -15.00
N ALA A 236 -7.21 -1.36 -14.41
CA ALA A 236 -5.93 -1.12 -15.09
C ALA A 236 -5.67 -2.12 -16.23
N LEU A 237 -5.84 -3.43 -15.96
CA LEU A 237 -5.65 -4.50 -16.94
C LEU A 237 -6.60 -4.34 -18.14
N ASN A 238 -7.87 -3.99 -17.91
CA ASN A 238 -8.85 -3.76 -18.95
C ASN A 238 -8.53 -2.54 -19.85
N HIS A 239 -7.67 -1.64 -19.37
CA HIS A 239 -7.22 -0.47 -20.15
C HIS A 239 -5.81 -0.64 -20.73
N GLY A 240 -5.27 -1.86 -20.74
CA GLY A 240 -4.03 -2.18 -21.45
C GLY A 240 -2.76 -2.24 -20.60
N VAL A 241 -2.84 -2.06 -19.27
CA VAL A 241 -1.72 -2.36 -18.37
C VAL A 241 -1.46 -3.86 -18.44
N LYS A 242 -0.21 -4.29 -18.66
CA LYS A 242 0.12 -5.71 -18.79
C LYS A 242 0.32 -6.39 -17.45
N GLN A 243 0.92 -5.69 -16.49
CA GLN A 243 1.23 -6.24 -15.18
C GLN A 243 0.86 -5.27 -14.06
N VAL A 244 0.16 -5.77 -13.06
CA VAL A 244 -0.22 -5.00 -11.87
C VAL A 244 0.41 -5.62 -10.63
N TYR A 245 1.20 -4.83 -9.95
CA TYR A 245 1.74 -5.13 -8.63
C TYR A 245 0.99 -4.30 -7.59
N ALA A 246 0.96 -4.76 -6.35
CA ALA A 246 0.33 -4.02 -5.27
C ALA A 246 1.20 -4.03 -4.02
N VAL A 247 1.20 -2.92 -3.29
CA VAL A 247 1.84 -2.84 -1.99
C VAL A 247 0.92 -2.15 -1.00
N THR A 248 0.78 -2.72 0.19
CA THR A 248 -0.02 -2.15 1.27
C THR A 248 0.78 -2.04 2.54
N LEU A 249 0.44 -1.04 3.34
CA LEU A 249 1.10 -0.86 4.62
C LEU A 249 0.70 -1.97 5.60
N ALA A 250 -0.60 -2.29 5.70
CA ALA A 250 -1.04 -3.32 6.62
C ALA A 250 -2.09 -4.27 6.02
N ARG A 251 -2.11 -5.50 6.55
CA ARG A 251 -3.09 -6.54 6.27
C ARG A 251 -3.92 -6.84 7.51
N VAL A 252 -5.22 -6.70 7.42
CA VAL A 252 -6.12 -7.10 8.51
C VAL A 252 -6.17 -8.63 8.59
N PRO A 253 -5.85 -9.24 9.74
CA PRO A 253 -6.00 -10.67 9.94
C PRO A 253 -7.46 -11.12 9.81
N TRP A 254 -7.69 -12.34 9.35
CA TRP A 254 -9.06 -12.83 9.17
C TRP A 254 -9.81 -13.11 10.49
N THR A 255 -9.09 -13.25 11.57
CA THR A 255 -9.68 -13.41 12.92
C THR A 255 -10.38 -12.14 13.44
N ILE A 256 -10.23 -11.01 12.73
CA ILE A 256 -10.81 -9.71 13.09
C ILE A 256 -11.95 -9.33 12.12
N LEU A 257 -12.15 -10.10 11.05
CA LEU A 257 -13.22 -9.93 10.04
C LEU A 257 -14.34 -10.92 10.27
#